data_bbe761bf6223c8474e9efe19f23eae38
#
_entry.id   bbe761bf6223c8474e9efe19f23eae38
#
_cell.length_a   1.000
_cell.length_b   1.000
_cell.length_c   1.000
_cell.angle_alpha   90.00
_cell.angle_beta   90.00
_cell.angle_gamma   90.00
#
_symmetry.space_group_name_H-M   'P 1'
#
loop_
_entity.id
_entity.type
_entity.pdbx_description
1 polymer ?
#
loop_
_entity_poly.entity_id
_entity_poly.type
_entity_poly.pdbx_seq_one_letter_code
_entity_poly.pdbx_strand_id
1 'polypeptide(L)'
;MNSKPEKKDIDIYDFDHTIVPFDSGTMFFVYCMIHYPWCILLLPFIGFAFILMLVGIFHFTQFKRVCYTYILFIPKEKAVKKFWDKFEKYVEPWFGERKRYSVVISASPDFFLEEIAKRLNLDKLIATRHNPKTGIIIGENCRGEEKVKRLFEEFDESEINVVDVYSDSLKYDKYIFALANGKCFHIVKGERQEFNYSDIYKEG
;
A
#
# COMPACT_ATOMS: atom_id res chain seq x y z
N MET A 1 -38.89 15.33 6.76
CA MET A 1 -38.12 14.10 7.04
C MET A 1 -36.80 14.25 6.27
N ASN A 2 -35.73 14.67 6.93
CA ASN A 2 -34.41 14.65 6.30
C ASN A 2 -33.94 13.19 6.27
N SER A 3 -34.04 12.53 5.13
CA SER A 3 -33.34 11.26 4.91
C SER A 3 -31.85 11.53 5.12
N LYS A 4 -31.20 10.84 6.07
CA LYS A 4 -29.74 10.78 6.14
C LYS A 4 -29.24 10.37 4.75
N PRO A 5 -28.23 11.05 4.20
CA PRO A 5 -27.66 10.62 2.93
C PRO A 5 -27.22 9.15 3.03
N GLU A 6 -27.58 8.37 2.03
CA GLU A 6 -27.19 6.96 1.96
C GLU A 6 -25.65 6.88 1.89
N LYS A 7 -25.06 6.15 2.83
CA LYS A 7 -23.60 5.98 2.86
C LYS A 7 -23.16 5.17 1.66
N LYS A 8 -22.01 5.55 1.09
CA LYS A 8 -21.39 4.81 -0.01
C LYS A 8 -20.72 3.55 0.52
N ASP A 9 -21.15 2.38 0.07
CA ASP A 9 -20.52 1.11 0.37
C ASP A 9 -19.16 1.00 -0.32
N ILE A 10 -18.09 0.77 0.45
CA ILE A 10 -16.73 0.60 -0.02
C ILE A 10 -16.12 -0.67 0.53
N ASP A 11 -15.20 -1.28 -0.25
CA ASP A 11 -14.31 -2.31 0.21
C ASP A 11 -12.88 -1.77 0.30
N ILE A 12 -12.16 -2.12 1.36
CA ILE A 12 -10.77 -1.73 1.57
C ILE A 12 -9.85 -2.91 1.27
N TYR A 13 -8.80 -2.64 0.50
CA TYR A 13 -7.77 -3.62 0.14
C TYR A 13 -6.39 -3.06 0.50
N ASP A 14 -5.56 -3.85 1.18
CA ASP A 14 -4.13 -3.66 1.12
C ASP A 14 -3.61 -4.09 -0.26
N PHE A 15 -2.36 -3.76 -0.61
CA PHE A 15 -1.84 -4.05 -1.94
C PHE A 15 -0.81 -5.20 -1.95
N ASP A 16 0.29 -5.01 -1.19
CA ASP A 16 1.41 -5.94 -1.17
C ASP A 16 1.04 -7.22 -0.41
N HIS A 17 1.39 -8.40 -0.94
CA HIS A 17 0.95 -9.72 -0.42
C HIS A 17 -0.57 -9.92 -0.32
N THR A 18 -1.35 -8.94 -0.79
CA THR A 18 -2.82 -8.97 -0.82
C THR A 18 -3.32 -9.03 -2.25
N ILE A 19 -3.19 -7.95 -3.03
CA ILE A 19 -3.58 -7.91 -4.46
C ILE A 19 -2.49 -8.52 -5.34
N VAL A 20 -1.23 -8.42 -4.93
CA VAL A 20 -0.08 -9.08 -5.57
C VAL A 20 0.65 -9.96 -4.54
N PRO A 21 1.24 -11.12 -4.94
CA PRO A 21 1.83 -12.08 -4.00
C PRO A 21 3.23 -11.69 -3.48
N PHE A 22 3.63 -10.43 -3.63
CA PHE A 22 4.97 -9.94 -3.27
C PHE A 22 4.92 -8.51 -2.72
N ASP A 23 5.99 -8.09 -2.03
CA ASP A 23 6.25 -6.69 -1.70
C ASP A 23 6.68 -5.95 -2.96
N SER A 24 5.76 -5.16 -3.51
CA SER A 24 5.93 -4.49 -4.80
C SER A 24 7.03 -3.41 -4.75
N GLY A 25 7.17 -2.73 -3.62
CA GLY A 25 8.20 -1.71 -3.43
C GLY A 25 9.61 -2.31 -3.45
N THR A 26 9.82 -3.42 -2.74
CA THR A 26 11.09 -4.15 -2.74
C THR A 26 11.38 -4.76 -4.11
N MET A 27 10.39 -5.35 -4.76
CA MET A 27 10.55 -5.90 -6.10
C MET A 27 10.92 -4.83 -7.13
N PHE A 28 10.32 -3.64 -7.04
CA PHE A 28 10.67 -2.51 -7.90
C PHE A 28 12.09 -2.01 -7.63
N PHE A 29 12.50 -1.94 -6.36
CA PHE A 29 13.88 -1.61 -6.00
C PHE A 29 14.88 -2.59 -6.65
N VAL A 30 14.68 -3.90 -6.48
CA VAL A 30 15.53 -4.93 -7.08
C VAL A 30 15.52 -4.84 -8.61
N TYR A 31 14.35 -4.66 -9.21
CA TYR A 31 14.21 -4.44 -10.65
C TYR A 31 15.06 -3.25 -11.11
N CYS A 32 15.06 -2.14 -10.38
CA CYS A 32 15.84 -0.96 -10.73
C CYS A 32 17.33 -1.18 -10.56
N MET A 33 17.80 -1.92 -9.53
CA MET A 33 19.21 -2.27 -9.38
C MET A 33 19.73 -3.09 -10.57
N ILE A 34 18.91 -4.00 -11.11
CA ILE A 34 19.27 -4.84 -12.26
C ILE A 34 19.27 -4.04 -13.57
N HIS A 35 18.29 -3.17 -13.80
CA HIS A 35 18.10 -2.46 -15.07
C HIS A 35 18.85 -1.13 -15.14
N TYR A 36 19.25 -0.58 -13.99
CA TYR A 36 19.99 0.67 -13.83
C TYR A 36 21.18 0.43 -12.87
N PRO A 37 22.22 -0.31 -13.31
CA PRO A 37 23.26 -0.84 -12.44
C PRO A 37 24.07 0.21 -11.70
N TRP A 38 24.11 1.46 -12.19
CA TRP A 38 24.73 2.57 -11.45
C TRP A 38 24.05 2.87 -10.11
N CYS A 39 22.78 2.48 -9.93
CA CYS A 39 22.09 2.61 -8.64
C CYS A 39 22.69 1.73 -7.54
N ILE A 40 23.46 0.70 -7.91
CA ILE A 40 24.19 -0.17 -6.97
C ILE A 40 25.19 0.65 -6.14
N LEU A 41 25.71 1.76 -6.68
CA LEU A 41 26.60 2.67 -5.96
C LEU A 41 25.93 3.34 -4.74
N LEU A 42 24.61 3.31 -4.66
CA LEU A 42 23.86 3.81 -3.49
C LEU A 42 23.76 2.78 -2.35
N LEU A 43 24.05 1.49 -2.61
CA LEU A 43 23.91 0.45 -1.58
C LEU A 43 24.74 0.69 -0.32
N PRO A 44 25.97 1.22 -0.35
CA PRO A 44 26.71 1.57 0.88
C PRO A 44 25.97 2.61 1.74
N PHE A 45 25.36 3.62 1.12
CA PHE A 45 24.58 4.64 1.84
C PHE A 45 23.29 4.07 2.43
N ILE A 46 22.61 3.19 1.68
CA ILE A 46 21.42 2.47 2.16
C ILE A 46 21.82 1.55 3.31
N GLY A 47 22.93 0.82 3.20
CA GLY A 47 23.46 -0.03 4.27
C GLY A 47 23.79 0.76 5.53
N PHE A 48 24.41 1.94 5.39
CA PHE A 48 24.66 2.83 6.53
C PHE A 48 23.36 3.34 7.17
N ALA A 49 22.38 3.76 6.37
CA ALA A 49 21.07 4.16 6.88
C ALA A 49 20.34 3.00 7.59
N PHE A 50 20.52 1.76 7.11
CA PHE A 50 19.98 0.56 7.77
C PHE A 50 20.62 0.36 9.15
N ILE A 51 21.94 0.53 9.29
CA ILE A 51 22.64 0.47 10.57
C ILE A 51 22.08 1.55 11.52
N LEU A 52 21.92 2.79 11.04
CA LEU A 52 21.32 3.88 11.84
C LEU A 52 19.91 3.54 12.31
N MET A 53 19.14 2.81 11.52
CA MET A 53 17.81 2.33 11.91
C MET A 53 17.91 1.24 12.99
N LEU A 54 18.83 0.29 12.85
CA LEU A 54 19.01 -0.78 13.85
C LEU A 54 19.43 -0.25 15.23
N VAL A 55 20.23 0.80 15.27
CA VAL A 55 20.64 1.44 16.52
C VAL A 55 19.64 2.49 17.05
N GLY A 56 18.47 2.61 16.40
CA GLY A 56 17.37 3.47 16.85
C GLY A 56 17.53 4.97 16.54
N ILE A 57 18.55 5.37 15.73
CA ILE A 57 18.75 6.76 15.32
C ILE A 57 17.76 7.15 14.22
N PHE A 58 17.53 6.24 13.26
CA PHE A 58 16.52 6.43 12.21
C PHE A 58 15.24 5.66 12.54
N HIS A 59 14.10 6.31 12.33
CA HIS A 59 12.82 5.61 12.23
C HIS A 59 12.67 4.94 10.85
N PHE A 60 11.79 3.96 10.76
CA PHE A 60 11.55 3.21 9.53
C PHE A 60 11.24 4.11 8.31
N THR A 61 10.44 5.16 8.49
CA THR A 61 10.13 6.13 7.42
C THR A 61 11.39 6.84 6.92
N GLN A 62 12.32 7.22 7.82
CA GLN A 62 13.58 7.87 7.43
C GLN A 62 14.48 6.93 6.65
N PHE A 63 14.62 5.68 7.10
CA PHE A 63 15.33 4.65 6.36
C PHE A 63 14.73 4.47 4.96
N LYS A 64 13.41 4.35 4.88
CA LYS A 64 12.70 4.19 3.61
C LYS A 64 12.93 5.39 2.67
N ARG A 65 13.01 6.63 3.19
CA ARG A 65 13.38 7.81 2.40
C ARG A 65 14.75 7.65 1.73
N VAL A 66 15.74 7.13 2.46
CA VAL A 66 17.08 6.86 1.89
C VAL A 66 16.98 5.76 0.83
N CYS A 67 16.22 4.70 1.09
CA CYS A 67 16.05 3.61 0.11
C CYS A 67 15.51 4.13 -1.24
N TYR A 68 14.60 5.09 -1.24
CA TYR A 68 14.00 5.60 -2.48
C TYR A 68 14.84 6.69 -3.19
N THR A 69 16.03 7.07 -2.71
CA THR A 69 16.88 8.07 -3.38
C THR A 69 17.32 7.64 -4.78
N TYR A 70 17.35 6.33 -5.09
CA TYR A 70 17.67 5.84 -6.42
C TYR A 70 16.74 6.36 -7.51
N ILE A 71 15.52 6.74 -7.16
CA ILE A 71 14.53 7.30 -8.09
C ILE A 71 15.05 8.56 -8.80
N LEU A 72 15.93 9.32 -8.14
CA LEU A 72 16.57 10.51 -8.73
C LEU A 72 17.49 10.19 -9.93
N PHE A 73 17.93 8.95 -10.05
CA PHE A 73 18.96 8.51 -11.01
C PHE A 73 18.41 7.61 -12.12
N ILE A 74 17.09 7.46 -12.20
CA ILE A 74 16.42 6.61 -13.18
C ILE A 74 15.30 7.37 -13.91
N PRO A 75 14.94 6.99 -15.13
CA PRO A 75 13.73 7.49 -15.81
C PRO A 75 12.49 6.85 -15.17
N LYS A 76 12.03 7.43 -14.06
CA LYS A 76 11.04 6.90 -13.12
C LYS A 76 9.78 6.38 -13.82
N GLU A 77 9.12 7.20 -14.64
CA GLU A 77 7.86 6.85 -15.32
C GLU A 77 8.04 5.65 -16.26
N LYS A 78 9.16 5.64 -16.99
CA LYS A 78 9.49 4.53 -17.90
C LYS A 78 9.82 3.25 -17.12
N ALA A 79 10.51 3.37 -15.99
CA ALA A 79 10.86 2.23 -15.14
C ALA A 79 9.61 1.61 -14.52
N VAL A 80 8.70 2.44 -13.97
CA VAL A 80 7.42 2.01 -13.39
C VAL A 80 6.56 1.29 -14.43
N LYS A 81 6.39 1.90 -15.61
CA LYS A 81 5.60 1.29 -16.69
C LYS A 81 6.14 -0.08 -17.09
N LYS A 82 7.46 -0.17 -17.36
CA LYS A 82 8.10 -1.45 -17.73
C LYS A 82 8.05 -2.49 -16.63
N PHE A 83 8.10 -2.06 -15.37
CA PHE A 83 7.92 -2.97 -14.24
C PHE A 83 6.52 -3.59 -14.30
N TRP A 84 5.49 -2.77 -14.38
CA TRP A 84 4.11 -3.28 -14.42
C TRP A 84 3.79 -4.04 -15.70
N ASP A 85 4.38 -3.71 -16.86
CA ASP A 85 4.27 -4.53 -18.09
C ASP A 85 4.72 -5.99 -17.85
N LYS A 86 5.65 -6.20 -16.91
CA LYS A 86 6.17 -7.54 -16.56
C LYS A 86 5.40 -8.19 -15.42
N PHE A 87 4.96 -7.43 -14.43
CA PHE A 87 4.50 -7.94 -13.13
C PHE A 87 2.99 -7.85 -12.91
N GLU A 88 2.24 -7.10 -13.72
CA GLU A 88 0.77 -6.98 -13.64
C GLU A 88 0.07 -8.35 -13.70
N LYS A 89 0.61 -9.30 -14.45
CA LYS A 89 0.08 -10.67 -14.57
C LYS A 89 0.01 -11.46 -13.26
N TYR A 90 0.65 -10.97 -12.20
CA TYR A 90 0.62 -11.58 -10.87
C TYR A 90 -0.45 -10.97 -9.96
N VAL A 91 -1.26 -10.06 -10.46
CA VAL A 91 -2.44 -9.58 -9.73
C VAL A 91 -3.38 -10.76 -9.51
N GLU A 92 -3.83 -10.92 -8.28
CA GLU A 92 -4.70 -12.02 -7.89
C GLU A 92 -6.01 -11.99 -8.70
N PRO A 93 -6.41 -13.10 -9.36
CA PRO A 93 -7.58 -13.13 -10.25
C PRO A 93 -8.88 -12.69 -9.55
N TRP A 94 -9.04 -13.05 -8.28
CA TRP A 94 -10.22 -12.69 -7.49
C TRP A 94 -10.41 -11.18 -7.31
N PHE A 95 -9.34 -10.39 -7.39
CA PHE A 95 -9.44 -8.95 -7.30
C PHE A 95 -10.19 -8.33 -8.49
N GLY A 96 -10.17 -8.98 -9.65
CA GLY A 96 -10.97 -8.61 -10.83
C GLY A 96 -12.48 -8.81 -10.66
N GLU A 97 -12.90 -9.62 -9.67
CA GLU A 97 -14.32 -9.93 -9.40
C GLU A 97 -15.00 -8.93 -8.45
N ARG A 98 -14.25 -7.92 -7.95
CA ARG A 98 -14.78 -6.90 -7.03
C ARG A 98 -15.99 -6.17 -7.64
N LYS A 99 -16.97 -5.85 -6.79
CA LYS A 99 -18.24 -5.24 -7.23
C LYS A 99 -18.50 -3.87 -6.59
N ARG A 100 -18.01 -3.67 -5.37
CA ARG A 100 -18.18 -2.42 -4.63
C ARG A 100 -17.05 -1.45 -4.97
N TYR A 101 -17.23 -0.20 -4.59
CA TYR A 101 -16.20 0.82 -4.71
C TYR A 101 -14.93 0.39 -3.99
N SER A 102 -13.85 0.26 -4.73
CA SER A 102 -12.58 -0.28 -4.25
C SER A 102 -11.65 0.82 -3.78
N VAL A 103 -11.28 0.79 -2.50
CA VAL A 103 -10.26 1.67 -1.92
C VAL A 103 -9.02 0.84 -1.62
N VAL A 104 -7.95 1.06 -2.37
CA VAL A 104 -6.66 0.42 -2.09
C VAL A 104 -5.84 1.33 -1.19
N ILE A 105 -5.40 0.80 -0.02
CA ILE A 105 -4.60 1.56 0.96
C ILE A 105 -3.27 0.84 1.19
N SER A 106 -2.17 1.42 0.73
CA SER A 106 -0.86 0.76 0.70
C SER A 106 0.27 1.59 1.30
N ALA A 107 1.22 0.90 1.93
CA ALA A 107 2.49 1.48 2.33
C ALA A 107 3.46 1.71 1.16
N SER A 108 3.21 1.14 -0.01
CA SER A 108 4.02 1.35 -1.20
C SER A 108 3.85 2.77 -1.79
N PRO A 109 4.82 3.25 -2.62
CA PRO A 109 4.79 4.62 -3.14
C PRO A 109 3.60 4.91 -4.06
N ASP A 110 3.00 6.10 -3.92
CA ASP A 110 1.93 6.59 -4.77
C ASP A 110 2.33 6.61 -6.26
N PHE A 111 3.44 7.25 -6.62
CA PHE A 111 3.93 7.34 -8.00
C PHE A 111 4.11 5.97 -8.67
N PHE A 112 4.38 4.95 -7.87
CA PHE A 112 4.61 3.58 -8.35
C PHE A 112 3.29 2.82 -8.51
N LEU A 113 2.36 2.98 -7.57
CA LEU A 113 1.07 2.31 -7.60
C LEU A 113 0.05 2.99 -8.53
N GLU A 114 0.18 4.28 -8.84
CA GLU A 114 -0.72 5.00 -9.75
C GLU A 114 -0.81 4.35 -11.15
N GLU A 115 0.28 3.80 -11.65
CA GLU A 115 0.29 3.12 -12.96
C GLU A 115 -0.57 1.86 -12.93
N ILE A 116 -0.37 1.00 -11.92
CA ILE A 116 -1.17 -0.23 -11.80
C ILE A 116 -2.62 0.06 -11.40
N ALA A 117 -2.84 1.10 -10.60
CA ALA A 117 -4.19 1.55 -10.23
C ALA A 117 -5.01 1.92 -11.47
N LYS A 118 -4.40 2.63 -12.42
CA LYS A 118 -5.04 2.97 -13.72
C LYS A 118 -5.35 1.72 -14.53
N ARG A 119 -4.42 0.77 -14.62
CA ARG A 119 -4.61 -0.48 -15.38
C ARG A 119 -5.72 -1.35 -14.82
N LEU A 120 -5.82 -1.41 -13.48
CA LEU A 120 -6.83 -2.18 -12.77
C LEU A 120 -8.16 -1.43 -12.62
N ASN A 121 -8.28 -0.19 -13.11
CA ASN A 121 -9.46 0.68 -12.92
C ASN A 121 -9.88 0.75 -11.45
N LEU A 122 -8.91 1.07 -10.55
CA LEU A 122 -9.22 1.28 -9.14
C LEU A 122 -10.05 2.54 -8.96
N ASP A 123 -11.05 2.49 -8.08
CA ASP A 123 -11.87 3.65 -7.80
C ASP A 123 -11.11 4.69 -6.96
N LYS A 124 -10.30 4.23 -5.98
CA LYS A 124 -9.45 5.09 -5.15
C LYS A 124 -8.15 4.39 -4.75
N LEU A 125 -7.05 5.12 -4.87
CA LEU A 125 -5.75 4.74 -4.34
C LEU A 125 -5.34 5.71 -3.22
N ILE A 126 -4.98 5.15 -2.06
CA ILE A 126 -4.37 5.85 -0.92
C ILE A 126 -3.03 5.16 -0.64
N ALA A 127 -1.93 5.86 -0.86
CA ALA A 127 -0.60 5.28 -0.78
C ALA A 127 0.38 6.20 -0.05
N THR A 128 1.59 5.73 0.22
CA THR A 128 2.64 6.59 0.80
C THR A 128 2.96 7.70 -0.18
N ARG A 129 2.75 8.96 0.24
CA ARG A 129 2.92 10.15 -0.60
C ARG A 129 4.39 10.42 -0.89
N HIS A 130 4.70 10.71 -2.14
CA HIS A 130 6.05 11.06 -2.57
C HIS A 130 6.05 12.36 -3.36
N ASN A 131 7.15 13.08 -3.23
CA ASN A 131 7.39 14.24 -4.07
C ASN A 131 7.50 13.78 -5.53
N PRO A 132 6.67 14.29 -6.44
CA PRO A 132 6.62 13.80 -7.83
C PRO A 132 7.92 14.05 -8.59
N LYS A 133 8.71 15.07 -8.19
CA LYS A 133 10.01 15.38 -8.84
C LYS A 133 11.16 14.55 -8.30
N THR A 134 11.18 14.29 -6.99
CA THR A 134 12.33 13.65 -6.33
C THR A 134 12.09 12.20 -5.93
N GLY A 135 10.83 11.74 -5.89
CA GLY A 135 10.47 10.41 -5.40
C GLY A 135 10.66 10.23 -3.88
N ILE A 136 11.00 11.29 -3.15
CA ILE A 136 11.21 11.24 -1.70
C ILE A 136 9.87 11.27 -0.97
N ILE A 137 9.72 10.44 0.08
CA ILE A 137 8.51 10.37 0.90
C ILE A 137 8.20 11.73 1.55
N ILE A 138 6.95 12.15 1.42
CA ILE A 138 6.37 13.32 2.09
C ILE A 138 5.51 12.83 3.26
N GLY A 139 5.77 13.36 4.45
CA GLY A 139 5.05 12.94 5.66
C GLY A 139 5.42 11.53 6.11
N GLU A 140 4.44 10.80 6.63
CA GLU A 140 4.62 9.47 7.20
C GLU A 140 4.35 8.36 6.17
N ASN A 141 4.88 7.17 6.46
CA ASN A 141 4.60 5.97 5.69
C ASN A 141 3.14 5.52 5.94
N CYS A 142 2.39 5.24 4.89
CA CYS A 142 0.98 4.83 4.96
C CYS A 142 0.84 3.39 5.50
N ARG A 143 1.07 3.22 6.81
CA ARG A 143 1.07 1.91 7.49
C ARG A 143 0.42 2.02 8.87
N GLY A 144 -0.25 0.97 9.32
CA GLY A 144 -0.89 0.94 10.63
C GLY A 144 -2.00 1.99 10.74
N GLU A 145 -2.00 2.76 11.83
CA GLU A 145 -2.97 3.83 12.08
C GLU A 145 -2.98 4.91 10.98
N GLU A 146 -1.83 5.16 10.34
CA GLU A 146 -1.75 6.14 9.26
C GLU A 146 -2.66 5.77 8.07
N LYS A 147 -2.94 4.49 7.83
CA LYS A 147 -3.90 4.05 6.81
C LYS A 147 -5.31 4.60 7.09
N VAL A 148 -5.77 4.48 8.34
CA VAL A 148 -7.09 4.98 8.76
C VAL A 148 -7.15 6.50 8.70
N LYS A 149 -6.11 7.17 9.23
CA LYS A 149 -6.03 8.62 9.15
C LYS A 149 -6.15 9.13 7.71
N ARG A 150 -5.43 8.53 6.78
CA ARG A 150 -5.49 8.92 5.36
C ARG A 150 -6.80 8.56 4.68
N LEU A 151 -7.45 7.48 5.10
CA LEU A 151 -8.80 7.18 4.63
C LEU A 151 -9.75 8.33 4.96
N PHE A 152 -9.72 8.83 6.20
CA PHE A 152 -10.58 9.92 6.66
C PHE A 152 -10.08 11.33 6.27
N GLU A 153 -8.88 11.47 5.70
CA GLU A 153 -8.48 12.67 4.95
C GLU A 153 -9.15 12.74 3.57
N GLU A 154 -9.53 11.60 2.99
CA GLU A 154 -10.11 11.48 1.64
C GLU A 154 -11.63 11.30 1.64
N PHE A 155 -12.20 10.80 2.74
CA PHE A 155 -13.63 10.54 2.88
C PHE A 155 -14.12 11.03 4.25
N ASP A 156 -15.31 11.61 4.28
CA ASP A 156 -16.00 11.83 5.55
C ASP A 156 -16.54 10.48 6.08
N GLU A 157 -16.30 10.17 7.35
CA GLU A 157 -16.76 8.95 8.00
C GLU A 157 -18.30 8.78 7.92
N SER A 158 -19.02 9.89 7.89
CA SER A 158 -20.47 9.91 7.75
C SER A 158 -20.98 9.53 6.36
N GLU A 159 -20.11 9.63 5.33
CA GLU A 159 -20.45 9.40 3.92
C GLU A 159 -20.12 7.99 3.41
N ILE A 160 -19.27 7.24 4.14
CA ILE A 160 -18.86 5.90 3.73
C ILE A 160 -19.32 4.82 4.71
N ASN A 161 -19.52 3.63 4.17
CA ASN A 161 -19.72 2.40 4.91
C ASN A 161 -18.66 1.40 4.44
N VAL A 162 -17.68 1.09 5.29
CA VAL A 162 -16.66 0.07 4.99
C VAL A 162 -17.34 -1.30 5.14
N VAL A 163 -17.55 -1.99 4.02
CA VAL A 163 -18.20 -3.31 4.05
C VAL A 163 -17.16 -4.36 4.34
N ASP A 164 -16.28 -4.68 3.39
CA ASP A 164 -15.30 -5.73 3.56
C ASP A 164 -13.87 -5.17 3.54
N VAL A 165 -12.97 -5.83 4.28
CA VAL A 165 -11.54 -5.44 4.35
C VAL A 165 -10.67 -6.66 4.06
N TYR A 166 -9.67 -6.45 3.21
CA TYR A 166 -8.75 -7.49 2.73
C TYR A 166 -7.30 -7.08 3.00
N SER A 167 -6.53 -7.88 3.74
CA SER A 167 -5.09 -7.67 3.97
C SER A 167 -4.38 -8.97 4.35
N ASP A 168 -3.08 -9.04 4.05
CA ASP A 168 -2.17 -10.09 4.51
C ASP A 168 -1.70 -9.89 5.96
N SER A 169 -1.78 -8.67 6.48
CA SER A 169 -1.15 -8.29 7.75
C SER A 169 -2.14 -8.10 8.89
N LEU A 170 -2.38 -9.15 9.66
CA LEU A 170 -3.17 -9.04 10.89
C LEU A 170 -2.58 -8.04 11.91
N LYS A 171 -1.24 -7.88 11.94
CA LYS A 171 -0.57 -7.01 12.92
C LYS A 171 -0.68 -5.53 12.58
N TYR A 172 -0.37 -5.16 11.34
CA TYR A 172 -0.28 -3.75 10.94
C TYR A 172 -1.62 -3.19 10.47
N ASP A 173 -2.48 -4.04 9.94
CA ASP A 173 -3.75 -3.64 9.36
C ASP A 173 -4.95 -3.87 10.30
N LYS A 174 -4.69 -4.17 11.59
CA LYS A 174 -5.75 -4.27 12.60
C LYS A 174 -6.67 -3.05 12.64
N TYR A 175 -6.13 -1.87 12.35
CA TYR A 175 -6.88 -0.61 12.39
C TYR A 175 -7.86 -0.47 11.23
N ILE A 176 -7.51 -0.92 10.02
CA ILE A 176 -8.45 -0.93 8.89
C ILE A 176 -9.45 -2.09 9.02
N PHE A 177 -9.04 -3.25 9.56
CA PHE A 177 -9.97 -4.34 9.87
C PHE A 177 -11.04 -3.92 10.88
N ALA A 178 -10.70 -3.05 11.84
CA ALA A 178 -11.67 -2.51 12.81
C ALA A 178 -12.78 -1.66 12.19
N LEU A 179 -12.61 -1.20 10.95
CA LEU A 179 -13.61 -0.41 10.23
C LEU A 179 -14.67 -1.27 9.53
N ALA A 180 -14.43 -2.57 9.37
CA ALA A 180 -15.31 -3.47 8.62
C ALA A 180 -16.65 -3.64 9.33
N ASN A 181 -17.74 -3.32 8.65
CA ASN A 181 -19.10 -3.62 9.09
C ASN A 181 -19.60 -4.97 8.53
N GLY A 182 -18.94 -5.53 7.53
CA GLY A 182 -19.20 -6.83 6.93
C GLY A 182 -18.12 -7.84 7.32
N LYS A 183 -17.25 -8.22 6.38
CA LYS A 183 -16.30 -9.31 6.55
C LYS A 183 -14.85 -8.82 6.57
N CYS A 184 -14.03 -9.50 7.38
CA CYS A 184 -12.58 -9.37 7.35
C CYS A 184 -11.97 -10.57 6.63
N PHE A 185 -11.07 -10.30 5.67
CA PHE A 185 -10.37 -11.35 4.92
C PHE A 185 -8.86 -11.23 5.13
N HIS A 186 -8.30 -12.23 5.80
CA HIS A 186 -6.85 -12.41 5.87
C HIS A 186 -6.37 -13.12 4.60
N ILE A 187 -5.45 -12.50 3.87
CA ILE A 187 -4.91 -13.07 2.64
C ILE A 187 -3.65 -13.88 2.97
N VAL A 188 -3.69 -15.16 2.70
CA VAL A 188 -2.59 -16.09 2.95
C VAL A 188 -2.25 -16.80 1.66
N LYS A 189 -1.10 -16.51 1.07
CA LYS A 189 -0.66 -17.08 -0.22
C LYS A 189 -1.70 -16.95 -1.35
N GLY A 190 -2.35 -15.78 -1.43
CA GLY A 190 -3.38 -15.47 -2.42
C GLY A 190 -4.79 -15.97 -2.08
N GLU A 191 -4.95 -16.78 -1.04
CA GLU A 191 -6.25 -17.28 -0.58
C GLU A 191 -6.90 -16.33 0.41
N ARG A 192 -8.22 -16.12 0.26
CA ARG A 192 -9.04 -15.29 1.13
C ARG A 192 -9.57 -16.11 2.30
N GLN A 193 -9.06 -15.91 3.50
CA GLN A 193 -9.51 -16.56 4.73
C GLN A 193 -10.38 -15.59 5.52
N GLU A 194 -11.68 -15.86 5.56
CA GLU A 194 -12.64 -15.05 6.33
C GLU A 194 -12.43 -15.24 7.83
N PHE A 195 -12.49 -14.16 8.60
CA PHE A 195 -12.42 -14.19 10.05
C PHE A 195 -13.30 -13.08 10.67
N ASN A 196 -13.67 -13.24 11.94
CA ASN A 196 -14.31 -12.19 12.70
C ASN A 196 -13.26 -11.37 13.44
N TYR A 197 -13.38 -10.04 13.40
CA TYR A 197 -12.44 -9.12 14.06
C TYR A 197 -12.25 -9.45 15.55
N SER A 198 -13.36 -9.69 16.27
CA SER A 198 -13.36 -10.02 17.70
C SER A 198 -12.66 -11.32 18.07
N ASP A 199 -12.51 -12.27 17.13
CA ASP A 199 -11.85 -13.55 17.39
C ASP A 199 -10.33 -13.39 17.49
N ILE A 200 -9.78 -12.39 16.79
CA ILE A 200 -8.34 -12.14 16.73
C ILE A 200 -7.94 -10.96 17.63
N TYR A 201 -8.75 -9.90 17.64
CA TYR A 201 -8.45 -8.67 18.39
C TYR A 201 -9.41 -8.56 19.58
N LYS A 202 -8.95 -9.01 20.75
CA LYS A 202 -9.68 -8.80 22.00
C LYS A 202 -9.58 -7.34 22.39
N GLU A 203 -10.73 -6.74 22.71
CA GLU A 203 -10.75 -5.45 23.38
C GLU A 203 -10.02 -5.61 24.73
N GLY A 204 -8.89 -4.88 24.89
CA GLY A 204 -8.12 -4.84 26.11
C GLY A 204 -8.68 -3.81 27.09
#